data_af62d6852bfc720f92f7eae4ad3e3f65
#
_entry.id   af62d6852bfc720f92f7eae4ad3e3f65
#
_cell.length_a   1.000
_cell.length_b   1.000
_cell.length_c   1.000
_cell.angle_alpha   90.00
_cell.angle_beta   90.00
_cell.angle_gamma   90.00
#
_symmetry.space_group_name_H-M   'P 1'
#
loop_
_entity.id
_entity.type
_entity.pdbx_description
1 polymer ?
#
loop_
_entity_poly.entity_id
_entity_poly.type
_entity_poly.pdbx_seq_one_letter_code
_entity_poly.pdbx_strand_id
1 'polypeptide(L)'
;MDFSYEVSRAIASCAGALLVVDATQGIQAQTISNLYLAIEHDLEIIPVLNKIDVESAMVDVVTDQVVDLIGCKPEDVLLASGKTGEGVKEILDAIIERIPAPQGDPEAPLQALIFDSVFNSFRGIIAYFKVMNGSIRKGDKVKFFNTGKEYEADEIGVLKMKMHPRDEIPCGSVGYIISGIKSAVEVKVGDTITHVEKPCTKAIAGFEEVKPMVFAGLY
;
A
#
# COMPACT_ATOMS: atom_id res chain seq x y z
N MET A 1 -11.86 17.39 1.81
CA MET A 1 -10.41 17.16 1.94
C MET A 1 -10.11 16.01 1.00
N ASP A 2 -9.28 16.21 0.01
CA ASP A 2 -9.01 15.21 -1.02
C ASP A 2 -7.80 14.36 -0.58
N PHE A 3 -8.04 13.11 -0.21
CA PHE A 3 -7.02 12.14 0.18
C PHE A 3 -6.63 11.20 -0.98
N SER A 4 -7.10 11.45 -2.19
CA SER A 4 -6.93 10.53 -3.33
C SER A 4 -5.45 10.23 -3.62
N TYR A 5 -4.56 11.21 -3.48
CA TYR A 5 -3.13 11.02 -3.71
C TYR A 5 -2.48 10.10 -2.66
N GLU A 6 -2.83 10.25 -1.38
CA GLU A 6 -2.29 9.40 -0.31
C GLU A 6 -2.84 7.96 -0.42
N VAL A 7 -4.13 7.83 -0.73
CA VAL A 7 -4.79 6.54 -0.95
C VAL A 7 -4.19 5.83 -2.17
N SER A 8 -3.98 6.52 -3.29
CA SER A 8 -3.36 5.94 -4.49
C SER A 8 -1.97 5.36 -4.22
N ARG A 9 -1.14 6.05 -3.43
CA ARG A 9 0.19 5.55 -3.05
C ARG A 9 0.13 4.29 -2.19
N ALA A 10 -0.78 4.27 -1.20
CA ALA A 10 -0.97 3.09 -0.35
C ALA A 10 -1.48 1.89 -1.17
N ILE A 11 -2.46 2.11 -2.04
CA ILE A 11 -3.05 1.11 -2.94
C ILE A 11 -2.00 0.48 -3.85
N ALA A 12 -1.07 1.25 -4.41
CA ALA A 12 -0.02 0.73 -5.29
C ALA A 12 0.92 -0.28 -4.62
N SER A 13 0.99 -0.31 -3.29
CA SER A 13 1.76 -1.32 -2.54
C SER A 13 0.97 -2.61 -2.28
N CYS A 14 -0.34 -2.61 -2.52
CA CYS A 14 -1.25 -3.72 -2.21
C CYS A 14 -1.43 -4.67 -3.40
N ALA A 15 -1.86 -5.91 -3.13
CA ALA A 15 -2.29 -6.88 -4.13
C ALA A 15 -3.80 -7.13 -4.06
N GLY A 16 -4.46 -6.64 -3.01
CA GLY A 16 -5.90 -6.70 -2.81
C GLY A 16 -6.39 -5.65 -1.83
N ALA A 17 -7.69 -5.45 -1.77
CA ALA A 17 -8.35 -4.49 -0.91
C ALA A 17 -9.62 -5.06 -0.28
N LEU A 18 -9.86 -4.74 0.98
CA LEU A 18 -11.15 -4.96 1.63
C LEU A 18 -12.02 -3.73 1.41
N LEU A 19 -13.15 -3.89 0.72
CA LEU A 19 -14.17 -2.86 0.62
C LEU A 19 -15.09 -2.95 1.84
N VAL A 20 -14.75 -2.21 2.90
CA VAL A 20 -15.49 -2.23 4.16
C VAL A 20 -16.61 -1.20 4.11
N VAL A 21 -17.86 -1.68 4.15
CA VAL A 21 -19.07 -0.84 4.15
C VAL A 21 -19.76 -0.95 5.51
N ASP A 22 -20.21 0.18 6.03
CA ASP A 22 -20.98 0.26 7.28
C ASP A 22 -22.44 -0.16 7.01
N ALA A 23 -22.89 -1.25 7.60
CA ALA A 23 -24.25 -1.77 7.43
C ALA A 23 -25.36 -0.82 7.92
N THR A 24 -25.00 0.18 8.73
CA THR A 24 -25.96 1.20 9.24
C THR A 24 -26.08 2.43 8.34
N GLN A 25 -25.09 2.65 7.46
CA GLN A 25 -25.03 3.87 6.62
C GLN A 25 -25.07 3.56 5.13
N GLY A 26 -24.70 2.36 4.71
CA GLY A 26 -24.59 1.97 3.33
C GLY A 26 -23.39 2.59 2.61
N ILE A 27 -23.45 2.60 1.28
CA ILE A 27 -22.39 3.11 0.42
C ILE A 27 -22.35 4.62 0.45
N GLN A 28 -21.16 5.17 0.68
CA GLN A 28 -20.89 6.61 0.68
C GLN A 28 -20.03 7.04 -0.52
N ALA A 29 -20.01 8.32 -0.85
CA ALA A 29 -19.24 8.85 -1.98
C ALA A 29 -17.75 8.50 -1.89
N GLN A 30 -17.16 8.51 -0.69
CA GLN A 30 -15.77 8.15 -0.47
C GLN A 30 -15.50 6.66 -0.72
N THR A 31 -16.45 5.79 -0.39
CA THR A 31 -16.39 4.35 -0.69
C THR A 31 -16.26 4.13 -2.20
N ILE A 32 -17.09 4.84 -2.99
CA ILE A 32 -17.08 4.76 -4.45
C ILE A 32 -15.74 5.25 -5.01
N SER A 33 -15.26 6.42 -4.55
CA SER A 33 -13.98 6.98 -5.03
C SER A 33 -12.80 6.08 -4.76
N ASN A 34 -12.73 5.49 -3.56
CA ASN A 34 -11.66 4.57 -3.19
C ASN A 34 -11.76 3.22 -3.95
N LEU A 35 -12.97 2.76 -4.23
CA LEU A 35 -13.21 1.57 -5.03
C LEU A 35 -12.67 1.75 -6.45
N TYR A 36 -12.95 2.87 -7.11
CA TYR A 36 -12.43 3.15 -8.45
C TYR A 36 -10.91 3.16 -8.47
N LEU A 37 -10.25 3.76 -7.48
CA LEU A 37 -8.79 3.71 -7.36
C LEU A 37 -8.26 2.28 -7.21
N ALA A 38 -8.95 1.44 -6.46
CA ALA A 38 -8.56 0.02 -6.32
C ALA A 38 -8.71 -0.75 -7.63
N ILE A 39 -9.78 -0.47 -8.40
CA ILE A 39 -10.01 -1.08 -9.72
C ILE A 39 -8.96 -0.61 -10.74
N GLU A 40 -8.60 0.69 -10.75
CA GLU A 40 -7.56 1.23 -11.64
C GLU A 40 -6.19 0.57 -11.41
N HIS A 41 -5.94 0.10 -10.19
CA HIS A 41 -4.72 -0.65 -9.82
C HIS A 41 -4.86 -2.17 -9.93
N ASP A 42 -5.95 -2.67 -10.54
CA ASP A 42 -6.21 -4.11 -10.74
C ASP A 42 -6.14 -4.94 -9.44
N LEU A 43 -6.63 -4.38 -8.32
CA LEU A 43 -6.64 -5.08 -7.04
C LEU A 43 -7.80 -6.07 -6.95
N GLU A 44 -7.54 -7.25 -6.36
CA GLU A 44 -8.62 -8.14 -5.92
C GLU A 44 -9.43 -7.45 -4.81
N ILE A 45 -10.75 -7.34 -4.99
CA ILE A 45 -11.64 -6.65 -4.06
C ILE A 45 -12.50 -7.66 -3.31
N ILE A 46 -12.40 -7.63 -1.98
CA ILE A 46 -13.22 -8.45 -1.09
C ILE A 46 -14.23 -7.53 -0.38
N PRO A 47 -15.53 -7.60 -0.70
CA PRO A 47 -16.54 -6.80 -0.04
C PRO A 47 -16.85 -7.31 1.36
N VAL A 48 -16.92 -6.39 2.31
CA VAL A 48 -17.21 -6.68 3.73
C VAL A 48 -18.25 -5.71 4.26
N LEU A 49 -19.35 -6.23 4.79
CA LEU A 49 -20.33 -5.48 5.56
C LEU A 49 -19.94 -5.52 7.03
N ASN A 50 -19.62 -4.36 7.59
CA ASN A 50 -19.25 -4.23 8.99
C ASN A 50 -20.40 -3.66 9.83
N LYS A 51 -20.34 -3.88 11.14
CA LYS A 51 -21.32 -3.43 12.15
C LYS A 51 -22.65 -4.16 12.07
N ILE A 52 -22.66 -5.43 11.68
CA ILE A 52 -23.89 -6.27 11.65
C ILE A 52 -24.50 -6.49 13.03
N ASP A 53 -23.73 -6.24 14.10
CA ASP A 53 -24.16 -6.33 15.51
C ASP A 53 -25.06 -5.16 15.96
N VAL A 54 -25.19 -4.13 15.15
CA VAL A 54 -25.96 -2.93 15.50
C VAL A 54 -27.42 -3.11 15.08
N GLU A 55 -28.37 -2.80 15.97
CA GLU A 55 -29.82 -2.99 15.75
C GLU A 55 -30.33 -2.24 14.50
N SER A 56 -29.72 -1.10 14.14
CA SER A 56 -30.06 -0.33 12.94
C SER A 56 -29.34 -0.79 11.67
N ALA A 57 -28.66 -1.93 11.68
CA ALA A 57 -28.00 -2.47 10.50
C ALA A 57 -29.03 -2.92 9.45
N MET A 58 -28.84 -2.46 8.22
CA MET A 58 -29.69 -2.78 7.07
C MET A 58 -28.98 -3.79 6.16
N VAL A 59 -28.66 -4.97 6.70
CA VAL A 59 -27.78 -5.96 6.06
C VAL A 59 -28.21 -6.26 4.62
N ASP A 60 -29.48 -6.64 4.42
CA ASP A 60 -29.98 -7.04 3.08
C ASP A 60 -29.90 -5.89 2.09
N VAL A 61 -30.37 -4.69 2.49
CA VAL A 61 -30.38 -3.50 1.64
C VAL A 61 -28.97 -3.07 1.23
N VAL A 62 -28.03 -3.08 2.17
CA VAL A 62 -26.66 -2.67 1.91
C VAL A 62 -25.89 -3.75 1.13
N THR A 63 -26.21 -5.03 1.33
CA THR A 63 -25.71 -6.12 0.48
C THR A 63 -26.09 -5.91 -0.98
N ASP A 64 -27.36 -5.61 -1.26
CA ASP A 64 -27.84 -5.33 -2.61
C ASP A 64 -27.11 -4.11 -3.22
N GLN A 65 -26.89 -3.05 -2.45
CA GLN A 65 -26.12 -1.89 -2.91
C GLN A 65 -24.68 -2.26 -3.30
N VAL A 66 -24.02 -3.13 -2.51
CA VAL A 66 -22.65 -3.57 -2.79
C VAL A 66 -22.62 -4.46 -4.03
N VAL A 67 -23.57 -5.38 -4.17
CA VAL A 67 -23.72 -6.24 -5.34
C VAL A 67 -23.90 -5.40 -6.62
N ASP A 68 -24.79 -4.41 -6.58
CA ASP A 68 -25.01 -3.50 -7.73
C ASP A 68 -23.77 -2.67 -8.06
N LEU A 69 -23.00 -2.26 -7.06
CA LEU A 69 -21.82 -1.41 -7.27
C LEU A 69 -20.65 -2.15 -7.91
N ILE A 70 -20.35 -3.39 -7.48
CA ILE A 70 -19.16 -4.13 -7.92
C ILE A 70 -19.46 -5.31 -8.84
N GLY A 71 -20.74 -5.69 -9.00
CA GLY A 71 -21.15 -6.78 -9.86
C GLY A 71 -20.82 -8.18 -9.32
N CYS A 72 -20.65 -8.32 -7.99
CA CYS A 72 -20.42 -9.60 -7.33
C CYS A 72 -21.76 -10.32 -7.02
N LYS A 73 -21.69 -11.56 -6.50
CA LYS A 73 -22.85 -12.24 -5.99
C LYS A 73 -23.10 -11.90 -4.52
N PRO A 74 -24.35 -11.99 -4.02
CA PRO A 74 -24.64 -11.75 -2.60
C PRO A 74 -23.83 -12.60 -1.64
N GLU A 75 -23.54 -13.86 -2.00
CA GLU A 75 -22.72 -14.78 -1.21
C GLU A 75 -21.23 -14.39 -1.11
N ASP A 76 -20.75 -13.51 -1.99
CA ASP A 76 -19.38 -13.02 -1.96
C ASP A 76 -19.19 -11.88 -0.95
N VAL A 77 -20.28 -11.28 -0.46
CA VAL A 77 -20.25 -10.21 0.52
C VAL A 77 -20.11 -10.79 1.93
N LEU A 78 -18.96 -10.56 2.56
CA LEU A 78 -18.69 -11.08 3.91
C LEU A 78 -19.35 -10.19 4.96
N LEU A 79 -20.00 -10.82 5.93
CA LEU A 79 -20.66 -10.14 7.03
C LEU A 79 -19.76 -10.16 8.26
N ALA A 80 -19.56 -9.01 8.91
CA ALA A 80 -18.65 -8.91 10.05
C ALA A 80 -19.07 -7.86 11.09
N SER A 81 -18.55 -8.04 12.29
CA SER A 81 -18.52 -7.01 13.32
C SER A 81 -17.12 -6.88 13.90
N GLY A 82 -16.48 -5.77 13.61
CA GLY A 82 -15.17 -5.43 14.21
C GLY A 82 -15.25 -5.23 15.73
N LYS A 83 -16.44 -5.05 16.30
CA LYS A 83 -16.67 -4.91 17.74
C LYS A 83 -16.76 -6.26 18.44
N THR A 84 -17.49 -7.21 17.87
CA THR A 84 -17.71 -8.54 18.48
C THR A 84 -16.68 -9.58 18.03
N GLY A 85 -16.05 -9.36 16.89
CA GLY A 85 -15.16 -10.31 16.23
C GLY A 85 -15.88 -11.30 15.32
N GLU A 86 -17.21 -11.22 15.20
CA GLU A 86 -18.00 -12.04 14.30
C GLU A 86 -17.59 -11.83 12.85
N GLY A 87 -17.45 -12.90 12.05
CA GLY A 87 -17.07 -12.86 10.64
C GLY A 87 -15.61 -12.51 10.35
N VAL A 88 -14.79 -12.18 11.37
CA VAL A 88 -13.38 -11.79 11.15
C VAL A 88 -12.54 -12.96 10.64
N LYS A 89 -12.81 -14.18 11.09
CA LYS A 89 -12.09 -15.37 10.61
C LYS A 89 -12.35 -15.60 9.12
N GLU A 90 -13.59 -15.48 8.69
CA GLU A 90 -14.02 -15.62 7.29
C GLU A 90 -13.35 -14.58 6.38
N ILE A 91 -13.16 -13.35 6.88
CA ILE A 91 -12.41 -12.31 6.16
C ILE A 91 -10.93 -12.71 6.01
N LEU A 92 -10.30 -13.22 7.07
CA LEU A 92 -8.90 -13.67 7.01
C LEU A 92 -8.72 -14.86 6.07
N ASP A 93 -9.64 -15.81 6.08
CA ASP A 93 -9.64 -16.96 5.18
C ASP A 93 -9.80 -16.48 3.71
N ALA A 94 -10.73 -15.56 3.44
CA ALA A 94 -10.92 -14.98 2.11
C ALA A 94 -9.70 -14.20 1.61
N ILE A 95 -8.99 -13.48 2.48
CA ILE A 95 -7.74 -12.81 2.14
C ILE A 95 -6.71 -13.83 1.63
N ILE A 96 -6.55 -14.95 2.34
CA ILE A 96 -5.57 -15.99 2.00
C ILE A 96 -5.96 -16.69 0.70
N GLU A 97 -7.24 -16.91 0.46
CA GLU A 97 -7.74 -17.66 -0.69
C GLU A 97 -7.82 -16.81 -1.97
N ARG A 98 -8.22 -15.54 -1.85
CA ARG A 98 -8.57 -14.69 -3.00
C ARG A 98 -7.48 -13.72 -3.40
N ILE A 99 -6.73 -13.16 -2.45
CA ILE A 99 -5.67 -12.20 -2.80
C ILE A 99 -4.45 -12.96 -3.30
N PRO A 100 -3.97 -12.65 -4.51
CA PRO A 100 -2.82 -13.35 -5.07
C PRO A 100 -1.56 -13.09 -4.26
N ALA A 101 -0.72 -14.11 -4.11
CA ALA A 101 0.60 -13.96 -3.49
C ALA A 101 1.44 -12.96 -4.29
N PRO A 102 2.33 -12.19 -3.63
CA PRO A 102 3.24 -11.29 -4.31
C PRO A 102 4.02 -12.01 -5.41
N GLN A 103 4.02 -11.42 -6.61
CA GLN A 103 4.78 -11.93 -7.74
C GLN A 103 6.13 -11.21 -7.80
N GLY A 104 7.17 -11.93 -8.24
CA GLY A 104 8.52 -11.39 -8.40
C GLY A 104 9.54 -12.51 -8.40
N ASP A 105 10.75 -12.19 -8.84
CA ASP A 105 11.87 -13.12 -8.88
C ASP A 105 12.85 -12.76 -7.75
N PRO A 106 13.01 -13.61 -6.72
CA PRO A 106 13.92 -13.37 -5.61
C PRO A 106 15.41 -13.40 -6.01
N GLU A 107 15.76 -14.03 -7.13
CA GLU A 107 17.14 -14.14 -7.63
C GLU A 107 17.51 -13.00 -8.61
N ALA A 108 16.53 -12.22 -9.03
CA ALA A 108 16.75 -11.08 -9.91
C ALA A 108 17.47 -9.92 -9.18
N PRO A 109 18.05 -8.95 -9.92
CA PRO A 109 18.53 -7.72 -9.32
C PRO A 109 17.46 -6.99 -8.52
N LEU A 110 17.85 -6.39 -7.39
CA LEU A 110 16.92 -5.63 -6.55
C LEU A 110 16.16 -4.58 -7.35
N GLN A 111 14.85 -4.63 -7.24
CA GLN A 111 13.92 -3.59 -7.66
C GLN A 111 12.91 -3.37 -6.52
N ALA A 112 13.01 -2.24 -5.84
CA ALA A 112 12.05 -1.88 -4.81
C ALA A 112 11.44 -0.50 -5.11
N LEU A 113 10.11 -0.42 -5.08
CA LEU A 113 9.35 0.80 -5.35
C LEU A 113 9.16 1.59 -4.06
N ILE A 114 9.59 2.86 -4.05
CA ILE A 114 9.31 3.80 -2.97
C ILE A 114 7.87 4.30 -3.14
N PHE A 115 6.99 4.00 -2.21
CA PHE A 115 5.60 4.44 -2.27
C PHE A 115 5.28 5.56 -1.25
N ASP A 116 6.13 5.76 -0.24
CA ASP A 116 5.99 6.86 0.72
C ASP A 116 7.31 7.21 1.39
N SER A 117 7.38 8.39 2.02
CA SER A 117 8.53 8.81 2.83
C SER A 117 8.12 9.78 3.91
N VAL A 118 8.77 9.68 5.07
CA VAL A 118 8.54 10.56 6.23
C VAL A 118 9.86 11.13 6.71
N PHE A 119 9.88 12.41 7.00
CA PHE A 119 11.03 13.05 7.62
C PHE A 119 11.02 12.87 9.14
N ASN A 120 12.12 12.39 9.66
CA ASN A 120 12.38 12.28 11.09
C ASN A 120 13.59 13.14 11.46
N SER A 121 13.44 14.03 12.43
CA SER A 121 14.49 15.01 12.82
C SER A 121 15.79 14.36 13.31
N PHE A 122 15.74 13.15 13.84
CA PHE A 122 16.89 12.42 14.38
C PHE A 122 17.50 11.42 13.39
N ARG A 123 16.67 10.81 12.54
CA ARG A 123 17.05 9.70 11.67
C ARG A 123 17.12 10.09 10.18
N GLY A 124 16.72 11.31 9.84
CA GLY A 124 16.60 11.76 8.46
C GLY A 124 15.34 11.24 7.77
N ILE A 125 15.40 11.02 6.47
CA ILE A 125 14.29 10.47 5.69
C ILE A 125 14.17 8.97 5.94
N ILE A 126 12.96 8.54 6.26
CA ILE A 126 12.56 7.15 6.31
C ILE A 126 11.74 6.90 5.06
N ALA A 127 12.24 6.12 4.13
CA ALA A 127 11.51 5.75 2.91
C ALA A 127 10.82 4.40 3.09
N TYR A 128 9.54 4.34 2.72
CA TYR A 128 8.77 3.10 2.69
C TYR A 128 8.78 2.54 1.28
N PHE A 129 9.07 1.25 1.16
CA PHE A 129 9.20 0.61 -0.14
C PHE A 129 8.57 -0.78 -0.17
N LYS A 130 8.23 -1.25 -1.37
CA LYS A 130 7.86 -2.64 -1.67
C LYS A 130 8.92 -3.26 -2.56
N VAL A 131 9.45 -4.42 -2.15
CA VAL A 131 10.40 -5.19 -2.97
C VAL A 131 9.61 -5.94 -4.03
N MET A 132 9.82 -5.59 -5.29
CA MET A 132 9.20 -6.25 -6.43
C MET A 132 10.04 -7.43 -6.93
N ASN A 133 11.38 -7.29 -6.93
CA ASN A 133 12.33 -8.34 -7.30
C ASN A 133 13.57 -8.28 -6.42
N GLY A 134 14.24 -9.42 -6.25
CA GLY A 134 15.45 -9.52 -5.43
C GLY A 134 15.17 -9.42 -3.93
N SER A 135 16.16 -8.99 -3.19
CA SER A 135 16.06 -8.68 -1.75
C SER A 135 16.98 -7.52 -1.41
N ILE A 136 16.77 -6.90 -0.26
CA ILE A 136 17.66 -5.87 0.29
C ILE A 136 18.09 -6.29 1.69
N ARG A 137 19.39 -6.09 1.99
CA ARG A 137 19.98 -6.38 3.31
C ARG A 137 20.50 -5.14 3.97
N LYS A 138 20.54 -5.16 5.28
CA LYS A 138 21.20 -4.11 6.06
C LYS A 138 22.68 -4.02 5.65
N GLY A 139 23.14 -2.78 5.40
CA GLY A 139 24.52 -2.50 4.97
C GLY A 139 24.70 -2.54 3.44
N ASP A 140 23.68 -2.93 2.67
CA ASP A 140 23.76 -2.90 1.21
C ASP A 140 23.98 -1.47 0.69
N LYS A 141 24.82 -1.35 -0.34
CA LYS A 141 24.95 -0.14 -1.10
C LYS A 141 23.84 -0.10 -2.16
N VAL A 142 22.94 0.84 -2.01
CA VAL A 142 21.78 1.02 -2.86
C VAL A 142 21.87 2.31 -3.65
N LYS A 143 21.23 2.31 -4.81
CA LYS A 143 21.11 3.46 -5.70
C LYS A 143 19.65 3.76 -5.95
N PHE A 144 19.28 5.01 -5.87
CA PHE A 144 17.97 5.50 -6.28
C PHE A 144 18.02 5.81 -7.78
N PHE A 145 17.19 5.12 -8.54
CA PHE A 145 17.31 5.04 -9.99
C PHE A 145 17.15 6.41 -10.67
N ASN A 146 16.15 7.20 -10.29
CA ASN A 146 15.87 8.49 -10.89
C ASN A 146 16.87 9.57 -10.48
N THR A 147 17.27 9.60 -9.21
CA THR A 147 18.23 10.62 -8.73
C THR A 147 19.67 10.23 -9.03
N GLY A 148 19.93 8.95 -9.27
CA GLY A 148 21.27 8.41 -9.49
C GLY A 148 22.16 8.41 -8.25
N LYS A 149 21.65 8.84 -7.08
CA LYS A 149 22.40 8.93 -5.83
C LYS A 149 22.53 7.57 -5.17
N GLU A 150 23.68 7.38 -4.52
CA GLU A 150 24.02 6.13 -3.83
C GLU A 150 24.02 6.35 -2.33
N TYR A 151 23.54 5.36 -1.61
CA TYR A 151 23.41 5.37 -0.15
C TYR A 151 23.72 3.99 0.41
N GLU A 152 24.03 3.94 1.70
CA GLU A 152 24.09 2.70 2.46
C GLU A 152 22.76 2.46 3.19
N ALA A 153 22.28 1.24 3.22
CA ALA A 153 21.10 0.84 3.97
C ALA A 153 21.46 0.66 5.45
N ASP A 154 21.61 1.78 6.19
CA ASP A 154 22.03 1.78 7.61
C ASP A 154 21.08 0.94 8.46
N GLU A 155 19.79 1.06 8.22
CA GLU A 155 18.76 0.26 8.83
C GLU A 155 17.65 -0.04 7.81
N ILE A 156 17.20 -1.29 7.81
CA ILE A 156 15.99 -1.72 7.11
C ILE A 156 15.09 -2.47 8.09
N GLY A 157 13.81 -2.55 7.80
CA GLY A 157 12.87 -3.27 8.65
C GLY A 157 11.45 -3.26 8.11
N VAL A 158 10.54 -3.80 8.91
CA VAL A 158 9.11 -3.81 8.63
C VAL A 158 8.36 -2.92 9.60
N LEU A 159 7.27 -2.32 9.13
CA LEU A 159 6.38 -1.52 9.95
C LEU A 159 5.21 -2.40 10.43
N LYS A 160 5.07 -2.49 11.75
CA LYS A 160 3.89 -3.04 12.42
C LYS A 160 3.27 -1.92 13.25
N MET A 161 2.92 -2.17 14.53
CA MET A 161 2.57 -1.09 15.47
C MET A 161 3.76 -0.16 15.77
N LYS A 162 4.98 -0.68 15.56
CA LYS A 162 6.26 0.03 15.65
C LYS A 162 7.16 -0.44 14.52
N MET A 163 8.26 0.30 14.32
CA MET A 163 9.32 -0.12 13.42
C MET A 163 10.06 -1.32 14.01
N HIS A 164 10.21 -2.37 13.22
CA HIS A 164 10.92 -3.59 13.59
C HIS A 164 12.10 -3.79 12.64
N PRO A 165 13.34 -3.50 13.05
CA PRO A 165 14.53 -3.75 12.26
C PRO A 165 14.63 -5.21 11.81
N ARG A 166 15.17 -5.42 10.62
CA ARG A 166 15.43 -6.72 10.01
C ARG A 166 16.79 -6.71 9.35
N ASP A 167 17.39 -7.88 9.19
CA ASP A 167 18.64 -8.03 8.47
C ASP A 167 18.41 -8.12 6.96
N GLU A 168 17.24 -8.60 6.55
CA GLU A 168 16.84 -8.74 5.15
C GLU A 168 15.34 -8.49 4.96
N ILE A 169 14.99 -7.86 3.83
CA ILE A 169 13.62 -7.72 3.34
C ILE A 169 13.55 -8.43 1.98
N PRO A 170 12.84 -9.57 1.89
CA PRO A 170 12.77 -10.37 0.68
C PRO A 170 11.77 -9.83 -0.34
N CYS A 171 11.83 -10.38 -1.56
CA CYS A 171 10.88 -10.16 -2.64
C CYS A 171 9.42 -10.29 -2.16
N GLY A 172 8.56 -9.40 -2.63
CA GLY A 172 7.13 -9.32 -2.28
C GLY A 172 6.83 -8.61 -0.96
N SER A 173 7.84 -8.31 -0.14
CA SER A 173 7.66 -7.69 1.17
C SER A 173 7.66 -6.17 1.10
N VAL A 174 6.92 -5.57 2.03
CA VAL A 174 6.92 -4.13 2.29
C VAL A 174 7.82 -3.83 3.49
N GLY A 175 8.67 -2.83 3.34
CA GLY A 175 9.62 -2.43 4.37
C GLY A 175 9.89 -0.94 4.40
N TYR A 176 10.81 -0.57 5.29
CA TYR A 176 11.36 0.78 5.35
C TYR A 176 12.88 0.73 5.27
N ILE A 177 13.48 1.82 4.80
CA ILE A 177 14.92 2.06 4.79
C ILE A 177 15.26 3.40 5.42
N ILE A 178 16.35 3.42 6.18
CA ILE A 178 17.00 4.60 6.71
C ILE A 178 18.42 4.59 6.21
N SER A 179 18.83 5.69 5.57
CA SER A 179 20.12 5.83 4.89
C SER A 179 20.78 7.17 5.21
N GLY A 180 20.42 7.81 6.32
CA GLY A 180 20.98 9.10 6.72
C GLY A 180 20.65 10.28 5.81
N ILE A 181 19.71 10.13 4.87
CA ILE A 181 19.31 11.18 3.93
C ILE A 181 18.60 12.30 4.69
N LYS A 182 19.05 13.55 4.51
CA LYS A 182 18.52 14.71 5.24
C LYS A 182 17.58 15.58 4.40
N SER A 183 17.60 15.42 3.09
CA SER A 183 16.79 16.22 2.16
C SER A 183 15.69 15.41 1.51
N ALA A 184 14.46 15.82 1.68
CA ALA A 184 13.29 15.16 1.08
C ALA A 184 13.34 15.17 -0.47
N VAL A 185 14.05 16.13 -1.08
CA VAL A 185 14.23 16.21 -2.54
C VAL A 185 15.03 15.02 -3.09
N GLU A 186 15.79 14.34 -2.24
CA GLU A 186 16.64 13.21 -2.63
C GLU A 186 15.87 11.87 -2.63
N VAL A 187 14.68 11.84 -2.05
CA VAL A 187 13.82 10.65 -1.98
C VAL A 187 12.50 10.98 -2.63
N LYS A 188 12.34 10.58 -3.87
CA LYS A 188 11.09 10.77 -4.60
C LYS A 188 10.19 9.55 -4.45
N VAL A 189 8.93 9.79 -4.14
CA VAL A 189 7.89 8.75 -4.22
C VAL A 189 7.76 8.31 -5.69
N GLY A 190 7.67 7.00 -5.92
CA GLY A 190 7.69 6.41 -7.25
C GLY A 190 9.09 6.09 -7.78
N ASP A 191 10.16 6.44 -7.05
CA ASP A 191 11.51 6.04 -7.43
C ASP A 191 11.78 4.55 -7.14
N THR A 192 12.75 4.00 -7.85
CA THR A 192 13.19 2.61 -7.72
C THR A 192 14.51 2.54 -6.96
N ILE A 193 14.56 1.71 -5.91
CA ILE A 193 15.80 1.34 -5.23
C ILE A 193 16.37 0.10 -5.91
N THR A 194 17.68 0.13 -6.21
CA THR A 194 18.44 -1.01 -6.74
C THR A 194 19.80 -1.09 -6.07
N HIS A 195 20.53 -2.22 -6.22
CA HIS A 195 21.90 -2.33 -5.74
C HIS A 195 22.86 -1.55 -6.63
N VAL A 196 23.94 -1.02 -6.05
CA VAL A 196 25.01 -0.34 -6.79
C VAL A 196 25.82 -1.35 -7.60
N GLU A 197 26.14 -2.51 -7.03
CA GLU A 197 26.99 -3.53 -7.68
C GLU A 197 26.28 -4.31 -8.78
N LYS A 198 24.96 -4.58 -8.59
CA LYS A 198 24.13 -5.31 -9.56
C LYS A 198 22.83 -4.54 -9.81
N PRO A 199 22.91 -3.41 -10.52
CA PRO A 199 21.73 -2.58 -10.74
C PRO A 199 20.70 -3.25 -11.66
N CYS A 200 19.43 -2.96 -11.44
CA CYS A 200 18.39 -3.34 -12.37
C CYS A 200 18.51 -2.52 -13.68
N THR A 201 18.03 -3.11 -14.78
CA THR A 201 18.12 -2.49 -16.11
C THR A 201 17.02 -1.45 -16.36
N LYS A 202 15.91 -1.54 -15.66
CA LYS A 202 14.75 -0.64 -15.82
C LYS A 202 14.22 -0.24 -14.46
N ALA A 203 13.79 1.02 -14.34
CA ALA A 203 12.98 1.45 -13.20
C ALA A 203 11.61 0.75 -13.22
N ILE A 204 11.02 0.58 -12.04
CA ILE A 204 9.61 0.22 -11.91
C ILE A 204 8.79 1.42 -12.43
N ALA A 205 7.67 1.15 -13.12
CA ALA A 205 6.73 2.22 -13.46
C ALA A 205 6.24 2.84 -12.15
N GLY A 206 6.73 4.04 -11.87
CA GLY A 206 6.41 4.78 -10.65
C GLY A 206 5.16 5.63 -10.81
N PHE A 207 4.80 6.33 -9.76
CA PHE A 207 3.73 7.31 -9.82
C PHE A 207 4.12 8.48 -10.72
N GLU A 208 3.18 8.95 -11.54
CA GLU A 208 3.37 10.21 -12.25
C GLU A 208 3.44 11.36 -11.24
N GLU A 209 4.40 12.27 -11.44
CA GLU A 209 4.46 13.50 -10.65
C GLU A 209 3.18 14.30 -10.90
N VAL A 210 2.39 14.50 -9.85
CA VAL A 210 1.21 15.38 -9.91
C VAL A 210 1.72 16.80 -10.15
N LYS A 211 1.46 17.34 -11.34
CA LYS A 211 1.76 18.73 -11.64
C LYS A 211 0.83 19.62 -10.79
N PRO A 212 1.37 20.55 -10.00
CA PRO A 212 0.53 21.45 -9.23
C PRO A 212 -0.37 22.25 -10.17
N MET A 213 -1.69 22.15 -9.96
CA MET A 213 -2.68 22.86 -10.77
C MET A 213 -3.08 24.22 -10.16
N VAL A 214 -2.73 24.47 -8.91
CA VAL A 214 -3.04 25.70 -8.19
C VAL A 214 -1.81 26.20 -7.47
N PHE A 215 -1.48 27.47 -7.69
CA PHE A 215 -0.40 28.17 -7.00
C PHE A 215 -1.02 29.24 -6.09
N ALA A 216 -0.67 29.24 -4.81
CA ALA A 216 -1.06 30.28 -3.87
C ALA A 216 0.19 31.01 -3.34
N GLY A 217 0.20 32.33 -3.38
CA GLY A 217 1.21 33.15 -2.72
C GLY A 217 0.82 33.36 -1.24
N LEU A 218 1.72 33.05 -0.35
CA LEU A 218 1.60 33.42 1.07
C LEU A 218 2.44 34.68 1.28
N TYR A 219 1.78 35.78 1.70
CA TYR A 219 2.42 37.07 1.98
C TYR A 219 2.54 37.27 3.48
#